data_01affb9a18453be4bfed6e0559b3ced5
#
_entry.id   01affb9a18453be4bfed6e0559b3ced5
#
_cell.length_a   1.000
_cell.length_b   1.000
_cell.length_c   1.000
_cell.angle_alpha   90.00
_cell.angle_beta   90.00
_cell.angle_gamma   90.00
#
_symmetry.space_group_name_H-M   'P 1'
#
loop_
_entity.id
_entity.type
_entity.pdbx_description
1 polymer ?
#
loop_
_entity_poly.entity_id
_entity_poly.type
_entity_poly.pdbx_seq_one_letter_code
_entity_poly.pdbx_strand_id
1 'polypeptide(L)'
;MYKRQNPDGAVLDHEHLRAVVARGRELGAVVAGDECYAELGWEPPYDTTPTPTILDPRVVGDSVEGVLSVYSLSKQSNLAGYRAAFVAGDAAVLAEVLAVRKHTGMMPPLPVQQAMVVALQDTVHVQQQKAKYRARRGMLRRALEGAGFRVDHSEAGLYLWVTRGEPALDTVAWLADRGILVAPGTFYGVAGGEHVRVALTATDERIAAAAQRLTSGHRLGTD
;
A
#
# COMPACT_ATOMS: atom_id res chain seq x y z
N MET A 1 -2.69 12.78 -6.66
CA MET A 1 -3.01 11.54 -5.92
C MET A 1 -1.87 11.29 -4.94
N TYR A 2 -2.11 11.41 -3.63
CA TYR A 2 -1.07 11.22 -2.61
C TYR A 2 -1.61 10.38 -1.46
N LYS A 3 -1.20 9.11 -1.40
CA LYS A 3 -1.08 8.32 -0.18
C LYS A 3 0.25 7.58 -0.26
N ARG A 4 1.14 7.84 0.70
CA ARG A 4 2.54 7.38 0.66
C ARG A 4 2.76 5.94 1.13
N GLN A 5 1.73 5.12 1.30
CA GLN A 5 1.88 3.71 1.72
C GLN A 5 2.57 2.81 0.68
N ASN A 6 2.72 3.29 -0.55
CA ASN A 6 3.49 2.67 -1.61
C ASN A 6 4.34 3.75 -2.31
N PRO A 7 5.66 3.71 -2.19
CA PRO A 7 6.50 2.57 -1.77
C PRO A 7 6.89 2.55 -0.28
N ASP A 8 6.87 3.68 0.44
CA ASP A 8 7.59 3.90 1.69
C ASP A 8 6.84 3.47 2.97
N GLY A 9 5.54 3.25 2.89
CA GLY A 9 4.73 2.85 4.03
C GLY A 9 4.36 3.98 4.99
N ALA A 10 4.63 5.24 4.65
CA ALA A 10 4.23 6.38 5.48
C ALA A 10 2.73 6.59 5.47
N VAL A 11 2.17 7.05 6.60
CA VAL A 11 0.75 7.39 6.74
C VAL A 11 0.60 8.90 6.91
N LEU A 12 -0.32 9.50 6.16
CA LEU A 12 -0.74 10.87 6.40
C LEU A 12 -1.78 10.89 7.53
N ASP A 13 -1.52 11.67 8.56
CA ASP A 13 -2.50 11.92 9.62
C ASP A 13 -3.62 12.86 9.17
N HIS A 14 -4.59 13.13 10.06
CA HIS A 14 -5.74 13.97 9.75
C HIS A 14 -5.36 15.42 9.45
N GLU A 15 -4.31 15.95 10.06
CA GLU A 15 -3.86 17.32 9.84
C GLU A 15 -3.27 17.47 8.43
N HIS A 16 -2.40 16.58 8.04
CA HIS A 16 -1.83 16.56 6.70
C HIS A 16 -2.90 16.34 5.62
N LEU A 17 -3.85 15.41 5.83
CA LEU A 17 -4.96 15.19 4.90
C LEU A 17 -5.84 16.45 4.78
N ARG A 18 -6.14 17.13 5.90
CA ARG A 18 -6.89 18.38 5.90
C ARG A 18 -6.18 19.47 5.10
N ALA A 19 -4.87 19.61 5.27
CA ALA A 19 -4.09 20.58 4.51
C ALA A 19 -4.13 20.29 2.99
N VAL A 20 -4.04 19.02 2.60
CA VAL A 20 -4.16 18.61 1.19
C VAL A 20 -5.54 18.93 0.63
N VAL A 21 -6.62 18.63 1.36
CA VAL A 21 -8.00 18.93 0.94
C VAL A 21 -8.22 20.43 0.85
N ALA A 22 -7.78 21.20 1.84
CA ALA A 22 -7.88 22.67 1.82
C ALA A 22 -7.19 23.26 0.59
N ARG A 23 -5.97 22.80 0.32
CA ARG A 23 -5.23 23.26 -0.87
C ARG A 23 -5.89 22.85 -2.18
N GLY A 24 -6.46 21.64 -2.25
CA GLY A 24 -7.25 21.21 -3.41
C GLY A 24 -8.43 22.15 -3.69
N ARG A 25 -9.19 22.50 -2.64
CA ARG A 25 -10.33 23.43 -2.74
C ARG A 25 -9.92 24.83 -3.21
N GLU A 26 -8.83 25.37 -2.67
CA GLU A 26 -8.29 26.65 -3.13
C GLU A 26 -7.94 26.66 -4.62
N LEU A 27 -7.50 25.53 -5.14
CA LEU A 27 -7.12 25.37 -6.55
C LEU A 27 -8.29 24.94 -7.47
N GLY A 28 -9.49 24.73 -6.92
CA GLY A 28 -10.62 24.16 -7.67
C GLY A 28 -10.35 22.74 -8.18
N ALA A 29 -9.49 21.98 -7.50
CA ALA A 29 -9.08 20.65 -7.91
C ALA A 29 -9.82 19.57 -7.11
N VAL A 30 -10.18 18.47 -7.76
CA VAL A 30 -10.67 17.27 -7.07
C VAL A 30 -9.50 16.55 -6.41
N VAL A 31 -9.64 16.24 -5.13
CA VAL A 31 -8.67 15.49 -4.35
C VAL A 31 -9.15 14.06 -4.17
N ALA A 32 -8.38 13.09 -4.65
CA ALA A 32 -8.70 11.66 -4.49
C ALA A 32 -7.67 10.97 -3.59
N GLY A 33 -8.13 10.37 -2.48
CA GLY A 33 -7.33 9.51 -1.60
C GLY A 33 -7.34 8.06 -2.08
N ASP A 34 -6.17 7.48 -2.40
CA ASP A 34 -6.04 6.04 -2.62
C ASP A 34 -5.93 5.33 -1.27
N GLU A 35 -6.97 4.60 -0.87
CA GLU A 35 -7.11 4.00 0.45
C GLU A 35 -7.00 2.47 0.45
N CYS A 36 -6.41 1.89 -0.61
CA CYS A 36 -6.33 0.45 -0.76
C CYS A 36 -5.51 -0.30 0.32
N TYR A 37 -4.77 0.43 1.16
CA TYR A 37 -4.01 -0.13 2.29
C TYR A 37 -4.58 0.26 3.66
N ALA A 38 -5.78 0.82 3.76
CA ALA A 38 -6.33 1.35 5.00
C ALA A 38 -6.29 0.36 6.18
N GLU A 39 -6.58 -0.92 5.92
CA GLU A 39 -6.57 -1.98 6.92
C GLU A 39 -5.17 -2.52 7.27
N LEU A 40 -4.12 -2.11 6.55
CA LEU A 40 -2.78 -2.69 6.65
C LEU A 40 -1.82 -1.75 7.39
N GLY A 41 -2.24 -1.26 8.55
CA GLY A 41 -1.39 -0.53 9.50
C GLY A 41 -0.62 -1.48 10.41
N TRP A 42 0.61 -1.07 10.79
CA TRP A 42 1.55 -1.90 11.55
C TRP A 42 1.97 -1.29 12.88
N GLU A 43 2.11 0.03 12.94
CA GLU A 43 2.55 0.75 14.13
C GLU A 43 1.36 1.49 14.77
N PRO A 44 1.37 1.74 16.10
CA PRO A 44 0.32 2.51 16.75
C PRO A 44 0.12 3.90 16.13
N PRO A 45 -1.12 4.37 16.02
CA PRO A 45 -2.37 3.68 16.38
C PRO A 45 -2.91 2.73 15.28
N TYR A 46 -2.26 2.65 14.12
CA TYR A 46 -2.75 1.97 12.91
C TYR A 46 -2.62 0.44 12.97
N ASP A 47 -1.93 -0.08 13.98
CA ASP A 47 -1.86 -1.53 14.23
C ASP A 47 -3.22 -2.11 14.66
N THR A 48 -4.07 -1.31 15.31
CA THR A 48 -5.39 -1.70 15.81
C THR A 48 -6.55 -0.96 15.14
N THR A 49 -6.28 0.18 14.49
CA THR A 49 -7.28 0.98 13.77
C THR A 49 -6.88 1.14 12.30
N PRO A 50 -7.85 1.31 11.38
CA PRO A 50 -7.53 1.69 10.01
C PRO A 50 -6.75 3.00 9.93
N THR A 51 -5.98 3.17 8.85
CA THR A 51 -5.35 4.47 8.59
C THR A 51 -6.42 5.52 8.26
N PRO A 52 -6.15 6.82 8.51
CA PRO A 52 -7.15 7.87 8.31
C PRO A 52 -7.73 7.87 6.89
N THR A 53 -9.05 7.99 6.77
CA THR A 53 -9.70 8.21 5.47
C THR A 53 -9.73 9.70 5.13
N ILE A 54 -9.64 10.01 3.84
CA ILE A 54 -9.78 11.40 3.37
C ILE A 54 -11.20 11.94 3.58
N LEU A 55 -12.20 11.06 3.74
CA LEU A 55 -13.59 11.41 4.01
C LEU A 55 -13.92 11.59 5.51
N ASP A 56 -12.93 11.46 6.40
CA ASP A 56 -13.14 11.69 7.83
C ASP A 56 -13.64 13.13 8.06
N PRO A 57 -14.70 13.36 8.89
CA PRO A 57 -15.16 14.70 9.20
C PRO A 57 -14.08 15.65 9.74
N ARG A 58 -13.07 15.09 10.43
CA ARG A 58 -11.89 15.85 10.88
C ARG A 58 -11.02 16.37 9.72
N VAL A 59 -11.16 15.76 8.54
CA VAL A 59 -10.43 16.13 7.30
C VAL A 59 -11.26 17.04 6.43
N VAL A 60 -12.50 16.64 6.10
CA VAL A 60 -13.35 17.35 5.13
C VAL A 60 -14.19 18.46 5.74
N GLY A 61 -14.41 18.45 7.09
CA GLY A 61 -15.38 19.33 7.75
C GLY A 61 -16.81 18.89 7.42
N ASP A 62 -17.66 19.88 7.13
CA ASP A 62 -19.09 19.68 6.88
C ASP A 62 -19.42 19.28 5.43
N SER A 63 -18.45 19.21 4.53
CA SER A 63 -18.67 18.95 3.10
C SER A 63 -17.59 18.06 2.50
N VAL A 64 -18.04 17.05 1.72
CA VAL A 64 -17.16 16.21 0.88
C VAL A 64 -17.00 16.77 -0.55
N GLU A 65 -17.43 17.99 -0.82
CA GLU A 65 -17.29 18.62 -2.13
C GLU A 65 -15.84 18.62 -2.61
N GLY A 66 -15.61 18.17 -3.84
CA GLY A 66 -14.30 18.02 -4.46
C GLY A 66 -13.43 16.90 -3.86
N VAL A 67 -13.96 16.01 -3.00
CA VAL A 67 -13.17 14.97 -2.33
C VAL A 67 -13.69 13.58 -2.64
N LEU A 68 -12.78 12.67 -3.01
CA LEU A 68 -13.06 11.27 -3.31
C LEU A 68 -12.14 10.34 -2.50
N SER A 69 -12.69 9.25 -1.96
CA SER A 69 -11.94 8.08 -1.50
C SER A 69 -12.01 6.99 -2.55
N VAL A 70 -10.86 6.46 -2.96
CA VAL A 70 -10.75 5.31 -3.87
C VAL A 70 -10.31 4.11 -3.05
N TYR A 71 -11.15 3.09 -2.96
CA TYR A 71 -10.90 1.92 -2.14
C TYR A 71 -10.90 0.63 -2.96
N SER A 72 -9.97 -0.27 -2.67
CA SER A 72 -9.84 -1.55 -3.38
C SER A 72 -9.69 -2.71 -2.41
N LEU A 73 -10.41 -3.81 -2.70
CA LEU A 73 -10.32 -5.07 -1.96
C LEU A 73 -9.11 -5.92 -2.39
N SER A 74 -8.33 -5.45 -3.34
CA SER A 74 -7.14 -6.16 -3.85
C SER A 74 -6.13 -6.51 -2.75
N LYS A 75 -6.02 -5.69 -1.71
CA LYS A 75 -4.97 -5.82 -0.69
C LYS A 75 -5.49 -6.43 0.61
N GLN A 76 -6.57 -5.91 1.16
CA GLN A 76 -7.15 -6.43 2.39
C GLN A 76 -7.76 -7.83 2.23
N SER A 77 -8.34 -8.14 1.05
CA SER A 77 -9.13 -9.34 0.79
C SER A 77 -8.54 -10.25 -0.29
N ASN A 78 -7.32 -9.98 -0.77
CA ASN A 78 -6.66 -10.73 -1.85
C ASN A 78 -7.48 -10.83 -3.15
N LEU A 79 -8.38 -9.88 -3.42
CA LEU A 79 -9.27 -9.87 -4.59
C LEU A 79 -8.70 -9.09 -5.78
N ALA A 80 -7.37 -9.07 -5.94
CA ALA A 80 -6.71 -8.33 -7.02
C ALA A 80 -7.16 -8.79 -8.41
N GLY A 81 -7.34 -10.10 -8.62
CA GLY A 81 -7.81 -10.68 -9.88
C GLY A 81 -9.26 -10.33 -10.24
N TYR A 82 -10.07 -10.01 -9.26
CA TYR A 82 -11.49 -9.65 -9.45
C TYR A 82 -11.68 -8.22 -9.91
N ARG A 83 -10.65 -7.37 -9.88
CA ARG A 83 -10.73 -5.95 -10.19
C ARG A 83 -11.79 -5.20 -9.37
N ALA A 84 -11.93 -5.60 -8.10
CA ALA A 84 -12.94 -5.13 -7.17
C ALA A 84 -12.48 -3.87 -6.44
N ALA A 85 -13.11 -2.74 -6.76
CA ALA A 85 -12.84 -1.43 -6.16
C ALA A 85 -14.12 -0.57 -6.17
N PHE A 86 -14.18 0.42 -5.31
CA PHE A 86 -15.23 1.43 -5.31
C PHE A 86 -14.68 2.83 -5.06
N VAL A 87 -15.48 3.83 -5.38
CA VAL A 87 -15.18 5.24 -5.09
C VAL A 87 -16.35 5.81 -4.29
N ALA A 88 -16.04 6.58 -3.25
CA ALA A 88 -17.01 7.29 -2.42
C ALA A 88 -16.60 8.77 -2.31
N GLY A 89 -17.55 9.66 -2.01
CA GLY A 89 -17.28 11.10 -1.79
C GLY A 89 -18.27 12.00 -2.52
N ASP A 90 -17.77 13.04 -3.18
CA ASP A 90 -18.58 14.05 -3.87
C ASP A 90 -19.56 13.42 -4.87
N ALA A 91 -20.87 13.59 -4.61
CA ALA A 91 -21.93 12.98 -5.40
C ALA A 91 -22.00 13.56 -6.84
N ALA A 92 -21.68 14.83 -7.04
CA ALA A 92 -21.69 15.48 -8.35
C ALA A 92 -20.57 14.91 -9.22
N VAL A 93 -19.35 14.83 -8.68
CA VAL A 93 -18.20 14.23 -9.39
C VAL A 93 -18.46 12.75 -9.67
N LEU A 94 -19.02 12.01 -8.71
CA LEU A 94 -19.35 10.59 -8.91
C LEU A 94 -20.39 10.37 -10.01
N ALA A 95 -21.39 11.24 -10.14
CA ALA A 95 -22.39 11.16 -11.21
C ALA A 95 -21.76 11.30 -12.60
N GLU A 96 -20.84 12.25 -12.77
CA GLU A 96 -20.10 12.43 -14.02
C GLU A 96 -19.16 11.26 -14.33
N VAL A 97 -18.41 10.78 -13.33
CA VAL A 97 -17.57 9.59 -13.47
C VAL A 97 -18.39 8.37 -13.88
N LEU A 98 -19.57 8.16 -13.26
CA LEU A 98 -20.47 7.07 -13.61
C LEU A 98 -21.01 7.19 -15.03
N ALA A 99 -21.37 8.41 -15.45
CA ALA A 99 -21.84 8.67 -16.81
C ALA A 99 -20.81 8.29 -17.90
N VAL A 100 -19.53 8.51 -17.62
CA VAL A 100 -18.44 8.09 -18.52
C VAL A 100 -18.21 6.57 -18.42
N ARG A 101 -18.08 6.03 -17.21
CA ARG A 101 -17.71 4.62 -16.98
C ARG A 101 -18.70 3.62 -17.57
N LYS A 102 -20.01 3.88 -17.48
CA LYS A 102 -21.04 2.99 -18.03
C LYS A 102 -20.93 2.81 -19.55
N HIS A 103 -20.29 3.74 -20.26
CA HIS A 103 -20.09 3.67 -21.72
C HIS A 103 -18.68 3.20 -22.12
N THR A 104 -17.73 3.19 -21.19
CA THR A 104 -16.33 2.79 -21.48
C THR A 104 -16.03 1.34 -21.14
N GLY A 105 -17.03 0.56 -20.68
CA GLY A 105 -16.88 -0.86 -20.38
C GLY A 105 -16.12 -1.17 -19.06
N MET A 106 -15.91 -0.15 -18.21
CA MET A 106 -15.17 -0.32 -16.94
C MET A 106 -16.08 -0.58 -15.72
N MET A 107 -17.26 -1.15 -15.95
CA MET A 107 -18.20 -1.53 -14.89
C MET A 107 -17.93 -2.96 -14.41
N PRO A 108 -17.70 -3.20 -13.11
CA PRO A 108 -17.56 -4.55 -12.58
C PRO A 108 -18.83 -5.37 -12.81
N PRO A 109 -18.73 -6.66 -13.21
CA PRO A 109 -19.88 -7.55 -13.32
C PRO A 109 -20.63 -7.69 -12.00
N LEU A 110 -21.96 -7.89 -12.04
CA LEU A 110 -22.79 -8.04 -10.83
C LEU A 110 -22.28 -9.11 -9.83
N PRO A 111 -21.82 -10.31 -10.25
CA PRO A 111 -21.25 -11.27 -9.31
C PRO A 111 -20.02 -10.73 -8.56
N VAL A 112 -19.18 -9.94 -9.20
CA VAL A 112 -18.04 -9.28 -8.55
C VAL A 112 -18.51 -8.25 -7.52
N GLN A 113 -19.52 -7.46 -7.85
CA GLN A 113 -20.11 -6.49 -6.91
C GLN A 113 -20.71 -7.19 -5.68
N GLN A 114 -21.41 -8.30 -5.87
CA GLN A 114 -21.95 -9.11 -4.76
C GLN A 114 -20.83 -9.70 -3.88
N ALA A 115 -19.77 -10.23 -4.49
CA ALA A 115 -18.59 -10.69 -3.76
C ALA A 115 -17.92 -9.57 -2.96
N MET A 116 -17.89 -8.34 -3.47
CA MET A 116 -17.40 -7.16 -2.74
C MET A 116 -18.23 -6.90 -1.48
N VAL A 117 -19.56 -6.94 -1.59
CA VAL A 117 -20.46 -6.72 -0.44
C VAL A 117 -20.19 -7.74 0.66
N VAL A 118 -20.09 -9.02 0.30
CA VAL A 118 -19.79 -10.10 1.26
C VAL A 118 -18.42 -9.90 1.91
N ALA A 119 -17.39 -9.58 1.11
CA ALA A 119 -16.03 -9.36 1.62
C ALA A 119 -15.94 -8.13 2.55
N LEU A 120 -16.71 -7.07 2.28
CA LEU A 120 -16.75 -5.88 3.14
C LEU A 120 -17.49 -6.12 4.47
N GLN A 121 -18.39 -7.11 4.52
CA GLN A 121 -19.10 -7.50 5.75
C GLN A 121 -18.30 -8.48 6.62
N ASP A 122 -17.31 -9.17 6.06
CA ASP A 122 -16.45 -10.11 6.78
C ASP A 122 -15.14 -9.47 7.22
N THR A 123 -15.03 -9.13 8.48
CA THR A 123 -13.80 -8.60 9.08
C THR A 123 -12.81 -9.69 9.49
N VAL A 124 -13.26 -10.94 9.64
CA VAL A 124 -12.42 -12.05 10.15
C VAL A 124 -11.29 -12.36 9.16
N HIS A 125 -11.62 -12.51 7.86
CA HIS A 125 -10.59 -12.78 6.85
C HIS A 125 -9.57 -11.64 6.70
N VAL A 126 -10.02 -10.37 6.88
CA VAL A 126 -9.13 -9.20 6.85
C VAL A 126 -8.10 -9.28 7.97
N GLN A 127 -8.56 -9.60 9.20
CA GLN A 127 -7.69 -9.74 10.36
C GLN A 127 -6.73 -10.93 10.24
N GLN A 128 -7.19 -12.05 9.73
CA GLN A 128 -6.34 -13.22 9.46
C GLN A 128 -5.26 -12.90 8.41
N GLN A 129 -5.61 -12.20 7.35
CA GLN A 129 -4.66 -11.80 6.32
C GLN A 129 -3.67 -10.75 6.85
N LYS A 130 -4.14 -9.78 7.64
CA LYS A 130 -3.29 -8.80 8.32
C LYS A 130 -2.27 -9.48 9.23
N ALA A 131 -2.69 -10.50 10.00
CA ALA A 131 -1.80 -11.26 10.88
C ALA A 131 -0.66 -11.96 10.10
N LYS A 132 -0.96 -12.59 8.95
CA LYS A 132 0.04 -13.18 8.06
C LYS A 132 1.06 -12.15 7.57
N TYR A 133 0.59 -11.01 7.07
CA TYR A 133 1.47 -9.95 6.61
C TYR A 133 2.31 -9.35 7.75
N ARG A 134 1.76 -9.23 8.95
CA ARG A 134 2.50 -8.78 10.15
C ARG A 134 3.65 -9.72 10.48
N ALA A 135 3.41 -11.03 10.44
CA ALA A 135 4.45 -12.03 10.68
C ALA A 135 5.57 -11.95 9.61
N ARG A 136 5.21 -11.88 8.33
CA ARG A 136 6.16 -11.73 7.21
C ARG A 136 6.96 -10.44 7.32
N ARG A 137 6.29 -9.32 7.63
CA ARG A 137 6.95 -8.03 7.84
C ARG A 137 7.99 -8.11 8.95
N GLY A 138 7.61 -8.64 10.12
CA GLY A 138 8.54 -8.77 11.24
C GLY A 138 9.75 -9.65 10.94
N MET A 139 9.56 -10.73 10.18
CA MET A 139 10.65 -11.62 9.76
C MET A 139 11.60 -10.92 8.78
N LEU A 140 11.06 -10.33 7.70
CA LEU A 140 11.87 -9.65 6.68
C LEU A 140 12.57 -8.41 7.22
N ARG A 141 11.88 -7.60 8.05
CA ARG A 141 12.46 -6.41 8.65
C ARG A 141 13.71 -6.75 9.46
N ARG A 142 13.60 -7.71 10.39
CA ARG A 142 14.75 -8.15 11.18
C ARG A 142 15.91 -8.71 10.34
N ALA A 143 15.59 -9.49 9.30
CA ALA A 143 16.61 -10.04 8.41
C ALA A 143 17.32 -8.97 7.58
N LEU A 144 16.59 -7.99 7.08
CA LEU A 144 17.15 -6.87 6.32
C LEU A 144 18.00 -5.96 7.23
N GLU A 145 17.51 -5.59 8.40
CA GLU A 145 18.25 -4.79 9.38
C GLU A 145 19.54 -5.51 9.80
N GLY A 146 19.48 -6.83 10.06
CA GLY A 146 20.65 -7.67 10.34
C GLY A 146 21.64 -7.78 9.17
N ALA A 147 21.19 -7.59 7.94
CA ALA A 147 22.03 -7.55 6.75
C ALA A 147 22.54 -6.13 6.40
N GLY A 148 22.37 -5.16 7.30
CA GLY A 148 22.86 -3.80 7.17
C GLY A 148 21.95 -2.83 6.40
N PHE A 149 20.67 -3.19 6.20
CA PHE A 149 19.71 -2.27 5.62
C PHE A 149 19.09 -1.36 6.69
N ARG A 150 18.84 -0.12 6.32
CA ARG A 150 17.92 0.76 7.04
C ARG A 150 16.53 0.61 6.42
N VAL A 151 15.51 0.50 7.25
CA VAL A 151 14.09 0.50 6.87
C VAL A 151 13.54 1.90 7.14
N ASP A 152 13.11 2.59 6.10
CA ASP A 152 12.51 3.92 6.23
C ASP A 152 10.99 3.80 6.35
N HIS A 153 10.40 4.53 7.30
CA HIS A 153 8.97 4.51 7.62
C HIS A 153 8.43 3.10 7.95
N SER A 154 7.47 2.58 7.17
CA SER A 154 6.78 1.29 7.36
C SER A 154 5.69 1.30 8.42
N GLU A 155 4.94 2.39 8.52
CA GLU A 155 3.78 2.53 9.41
C GLU A 155 2.59 1.70 8.89
N ALA A 156 2.46 1.58 7.55
CA ALA A 156 1.40 0.81 6.89
C ALA A 156 1.84 0.26 5.52
N GLY A 157 0.94 -0.47 4.85
CA GLY A 157 1.14 -0.99 3.49
C GLY A 157 1.77 -2.38 3.44
N LEU A 158 2.08 -2.83 2.22
CA LEU A 158 2.57 -4.19 1.94
C LEU A 158 4.05 -4.23 1.54
N TYR A 159 4.79 -3.18 1.86
CA TYR A 159 6.16 -3.04 1.41
C TYR A 159 7.07 -2.58 2.54
N LEU A 160 8.33 -2.98 2.46
CA LEU A 160 9.42 -2.38 3.20
C LEU A 160 10.24 -1.54 2.20
N TRP A 161 10.44 -0.28 2.53
CA TRP A 161 11.26 0.66 1.79
C TRP A 161 12.62 0.72 2.44
N VAL A 162 13.62 0.15 1.78
CA VAL A 162 14.91 -0.11 2.43
C VAL A 162 16.08 0.40 1.61
N THR A 163 17.15 0.76 2.30
CA THR A 163 18.38 1.24 1.69
C THR A 163 19.61 0.71 2.41
N ARG A 164 20.70 0.60 1.67
CA ARG A 164 22.05 0.38 2.20
C ARG A 164 22.95 1.62 2.05
N GLY A 165 22.39 2.74 1.58
CA GLY A 165 23.14 3.96 1.30
C GLY A 165 23.99 3.89 0.01
N GLU A 166 23.58 3.02 -0.92
CA GLU A 166 24.21 2.81 -2.23
C GLU A 166 23.18 2.95 -3.36
N PRO A 167 23.57 3.08 -4.63
CA PRO A 167 22.63 3.12 -5.75
C PRO A 167 21.65 1.94 -5.73
N ALA A 168 20.37 2.20 -6.01
CA ALA A 168 19.31 1.19 -5.96
C ALA A 168 19.63 -0.06 -6.79
N LEU A 169 20.27 0.09 -7.95
CA LEU A 169 20.61 -1.03 -8.83
C LEU A 169 21.71 -1.91 -8.25
N ASP A 170 22.65 -1.37 -7.49
CA ASP A 170 23.69 -2.14 -6.80
C ASP A 170 23.06 -2.99 -5.70
N THR A 171 22.12 -2.41 -4.94
CA THR A 171 21.32 -3.14 -3.96
C THR A 171 20.45 -4.23 -4.61
N VAL A 172 19.84 -3.95 -5.79
CA VAL A 172 19.10 -4.96 -6.56
C VAL A 172 20.00 -6.13 -6.95
N ALA A 173 21.20 -5.85 -7.49
CA ALA A 173 22.17 -6.88 -7.86
C ALA A 173 22.60 -7.71 -6.64
N TRP A 174 22.91 -7.06 -5.53
CA TRP A 174 23.30 -7.71 -4.28
C TRP A 174 22.22 -8.67 -3.75
N LEU A 175 20.92 -8.28 -3.85
CA LEU A 175 19.78 -9.12 -3.46
C LEU A 175 19.53 -10.23 -4.49
N ALA A 176 19.71 -9.95 -5.79
CA ALA A 176 19.54 -10.93 -6.86
C ALA A 176 20.56 -12.09 -6.75
N ASP A 177 21.81 -11.82 -6.38
CA ASP A 177 22.84 -12.83 -6.08
C ASP A 177 22.41 -13.79 -4.96
N ARG A 178 21.44 -13.39 -4.15
CA ARG A 178 20.83 -14.19 -3.08
C ARG A 178 19.46 -14.76 -3.45
N GLY A 179 19.08 -14.66 -4.74
CA GLY A 179 17.77 -15.10 -5.23
C GLY A 179 16.59 -14.33 -4.66
N ILE A 180 16.80 -13.05 -4.33
CA ILE A 180 15.76 -12.16 -3.80
C ILE A 180 15.48 -11.08 -4.83
N LEU A 181 14.30 -11.13 -5.45
CA LEU A 181 13.86 -10.14 -6.43
C LEU A 181 13.11 -8.99 -5.74
N VAL A 182 13.55 -7.76 -6.00
CA VAL A 182 12.96 -6.53 -5.47
C VAL A 182 12.75 -5.49 -6.56
N ALA A 183 11.93 -4.48 -6.31
CA ALA A 183 11.76 -3.37 -7.24
C ALA A 183 12.77 -2.25 -6.91
N PRO A 184 13.54 -1.74 -7.87
CA PRO A 184 14.41 -0.59 -7.65
C PRO A 184 13.58 0.66 -7.32
N GLY A 185 14.08 1.48 -6.42
CA GLY A 185 13.40 2.70 -5.99
C GLY A 185 13.30 3.76 -7.07
N THR A 186 14.16 3.72 -8.09
CA THR A 186 14.10 4.58 -9.27
C THR A 186 12.78 4.50 -10.03
N PHE A 187 12.01 3.40 -9.89
CA PHE A 187 10.64 3.29 -10.43
C PHE A 187 9.65 4.28 -9.80
N TYR A 188 9.99 4.85 -8.64
CA TYR A 188 9.15 5.76 -7.85
C TYR A 188 9.66 7.21 -7.88
N GLY A 189 10.64 7.49 -8.73
CA GLY A 189 11.20 8.82 -8.92
C GLY A 189 12.64 8.96 -8.40
N VAL A 190 13.21 10.14 -8.61
CA VAL A 190 14.63 10.43 -8.31
C VAL A 190 14.96 10.23 -6.83
N ALA A 191 14.02 10.58 -5.93
CA ALA A 191 14.20 10.41 -4.49
C ALA A 191 14.36 8.95 -4.04
N GLY A 192 13.97 7.98 -4.89
CA GLY A 192 14.15 6.55 -4.66
C GLY A 192 15.51 5.98 -5.13
N GLY A 193 16.44 6.83 -5.56
CA GLY A 193 17.69 6.42 -6.20
C GLY A 193 18.60 5.50 -5.38
N GLU A 194 18.47 5.52 -4.04
CA GLU A 194 19.24 4.68 -3.11
C GLU A 194 18.38 3.64 -2.38
N HIS A 195 17.14 3.44 -2.81
CA HIS A 195 16.20 2.53 -2.13
C HIS A 195 15.77 1.38 -3.02
N VAL A 196 15.32 0.31 -2.39
CA VAL A 196 14.57 -0.76 -3.03
C VAL A 196 13.29 -1.04 -2.26
N ARG A 197 12.25 -1.50 -2.98
CA ARG A 197 10.99 -1.88 -2.39
C ARG A 197 10.89 -3.40 -2.27
N VAL A 198 10.78 -3.91 -1.04
CA VAL A 198 10.61 -5.32 -0.71
C VAL A 198 9.13 -5.61 -0.42
N ALA A 199 8.53 -6.57 -1.11
CA ALA A 199 7.11 -6.91 -0.96
C ALA A 199 6.88 -8.01 0.09
N LEU A 200 5.77 -7.88 0.84
CA LEU A 200 5.32 -8.89 1.83
C LEU A 200 4.40 -9.97 1.22
N THR A 201 4.15 -9.91 -0.10
CA THR A 201 3.10 -10.70 -0.77
C THR A 201 3.54 -12.09 -1.22
N ALA A 202 4.81 -12.44 -1.08
CA ALA A 202 5.29 -13.80 -1.35
C ALA A 202 4.73 -14.80 -0.31
N THR A 203 4.82 -16.10 -0.58
CA THR A 203 4.38 -17.14 0.37
C THR A 203 5.26 -17.17 1.62
N ASP A 204 4.77 -17.79 2.70
CA ASP A 204 5.50 -17.84 3.97
C ASP A 204 6.86 -18.54 3.82
N GLU A 205 6.91 -19.60 3.00
CA GLU A 205 8.14 -20.36 2.70
C GLU A 205 9.16 -19.49 1.94
N ARG A 206 8.71 -18.70 0.97
CA ARG A 206 9.59 -17.79 0.22
C ARG A 206 10.11 -16.66 1.09
N ILE A 207 9.28 -16.13 1.97
CA ILE A 207 9.68 -15.10 2.95
C ILE A 207 10.73 -15.66 3.92
N ALA A 208 10.50 -16.86 4.46
CA ALA A 208 11.43 -17.54 5.34
C ALA A 208 12.76 -17.82 4.64
N ALA A 209 12.74 -18.33 3.41
CA ALA A 209 13.93 -18.57 2.62
C ALA A 209 14.72 -17.27 2.33
N ALA A 210 14.04 -16.18 2.01
CA ALA A 210 14.69 -14.88 1.82
C ALA A 210 15.36 -14.39 3.11
N ALA A 211 14.67 -14.48 4.25
CA ALA A 211 15.22 -14.10 5.54
C ALA A 211 16.47 -14.93 5.91
N GLN A 212 16.42 -16.23 5.66
CA GLN A 212 17.57 -17.13 5.89
C GLN A 212 18.78 -16.75 5.01
N ARG A 213 18.58 -16.48 3.73
CA ARG A 213 19.65 -16.08 2.80
C ARG A 213 20.28 -14.75 3.17
N LEU A 214 19.49 -13.80 3.69
CA LEU A 214 20.00 -12.53 4.20
C LEU A 214 20.91 -12.72 5.42
N THR A 215 20.58 -13.66 6.31
CA THR A 215 21.35 -13.89 7.55
C THR A 215 22.55 -14.80 7.36
N SER A 216 22.49 -15.78 6.46
CA SER A 216 23.59 -16.73 6.21
C SER A 216 24.67 -16.21 5.27
N GLY A 217 24.46 -15.07 4.61
CA GLY A 217 25.39 -14.57 3.58
C GLY A 217 25.46 -15.44 2.33
N HIS A 218 24.55 -16.42 2.19
CA HIS A 218 24.53 -17.37 1.06
C HIS A 218 24.28 -16.66 -0.28
N ARG A 219 25.13 -16.97 -1.28
CA ARG A 219 24.97 -16.54 -2.68
C ARG A 219 24.51 -17.70 -3.55
N LEU A 220 23.65 -17.45 -4.52
CA LEU A 220 23.30 -18.45 -5.53
C LEU A 220 24.50 -18.62 -6.49
N GLY A 221 24.90 -19.87 -6.74
CA GLY A 221 25.89 -20.16 -7.78
C GLY A 221 27.36 -20.22 -7.35
N THR A 222 27.65 -20.46 -6.07
CA THR A 222 29.00 -20.75 -5.56
C THR A 222 29.27 -22.24 -5.30
N ASP A 223 28.46 -23.14 -5.86
CA ASP A 223 28.67 -24.60 -5.87
C ASP A 223 29.06 -25.07 -7.27
#